data_50b77ca6e1daadb0444929381a472fd9
#
_entry.id   50b77ca6e1daadb0444929381a472fd9
#
_cell.length_a   1.000
_cell.length_b   1.000
_cell.length_c   1.000
_cell.angle_alpha   90.00
_cell.angle_beta   90.00
_cell.angle_gamma   90.00
#
_symmetry.space_group_name_H-M   'P 1'
#
loop_
_entity.id
_entity.type
_entity.pdbx_description
1 polymer ?
#
loop_
_entity_poly.entity_id
_entity_poly.type
_entity_poly.pdbx_seq_one_letter_code
_entity_poly.pdbx_strand_id
1 'polypeptide(L)'
;MKNSGVPEISVHELADKLNSGGSFVLLDVREAWELDYAMIVDSRLKVIPTSRLAQLREKALPEEVQDKDGEILVICHTGVRSAQVTHWLLTRGWTNVASVRGGIDGYAKQIDASVGKY
;
A
#
# COMPACT_ATOMS: atom_id res chain seq x y z
N MET A 1 -15.26 13.64 4.60
CA MET A 1 -14.56 13.64 4.53
C MET A 1 -13.66 13.63 4.31
N LYS A 2 -13.58 13.80 4.68
CA LYS A 2 -12.53 13.99 4.04
C LYS A 2 -11.54 12.98 4.24
N ASN A 3 -10.76 12.82 3.38
CA ASN A 3 -9.73 11.83 3.42
C ASN A 3 -8.63 12.22 4.40
N SER A 4 -7.55 11.49 4.38
CA SER A 4 -6.41 11.68 5.29
C SER A 4 -5.53 12.89 4.96
N GLY A 5 -5.81 13.61 3.90
CA GLY A 5 -4.99 14.73 3.46
C GLY A 5 -3.77 14.32 2.64
N VAL A 6 -3.60 13.05 2.33
CA VAL A 6 -2.53 12.56 1.46
C VAL A 6 -3.11 12.11 0.12
N PRO A 7 -2.28 11.96 -0.92
CA PRO A 7 -2.78 11.40 -2.18
C PRO A 7 -3.36 10.01 -1.95
N GLU A 8 -4.51 9.74 -2.57
CA GLU A 8 -5.21 8.48 -2.45
C GLU A 8 -5.67 7.98 -3.80
N ILE A 9 -5.79 6.65 -3.91
CA ILE A 9 -6.52 6.03 -5.02
C ILE A 9 -7.60 5.13 -4.44
N SER A 10 -8.63 4.87 -5.24
CA SER A 10 -9.69 3.96 -4.86
C SER A 10 -9.26 2.51 -5.09
N VAL A 11 -10.02 1.57 -4.49
CA VAL A 11 -9.78 0.15 -4.75
C VAL A 11 -10.08 -0.19 -6.22
N HIS A 12 -11.00 0.52 -6.87
CA HIS A 12 -11.29 0.33 -8.28
C HIS A 12 -10.10 0.75 -9.14
N GLU A 13 -9.49 1.89 -8.85
CA GLU A 13 -8.29 2.35 -9.54
C GLU A 13 -7.12 1.38 -9.33
N LEU A 14 -6.97 0.85 -8.12
CA LEU A 14 -5.95 -0.16 -7.86
C LEU A 14 -6.18 -1.41 -8.70
N ALA A 15 -7.44 -1.89 -8.76
CA ALA A 15 -7.77 -3.06 -9.57
C ALA A 15 -7.42 -2.84 -11.04
N ASP A 16 -7.73 -1.68 -11.58
CA ASP A 16 -7.40 -1.34 -12.96
C ASP A 16 -5.88 -1.37 -13.19
N LYS A 17 -5.12 -0.84 -12.26
CA LYS A 17 -3.64 -0.84 -12.35
C LYS A 17 -3.08 -2.26 -12.27
N LEU A 18 -3.61 -3.09 -11.38
CA LEU A 18 -3.18 -4.49 -11.25
C LEU A 18 -3.44 -5.27 -12.54
N ASN A 19 -4.51 -4.96 -13.25
CA ASN A 19 -4.88 -5.64 -14.48
C ASN A 19 -4.22 -5.06 -15.73
N SER A 20 -3.60 -3.90 -15.64
CA SER A 20 -3.06 -3.19 -16.81
C SER A 20 -1.64 -3.59 -17.18
N GLY A 21 -0.95 -4.33 -16.33
CA GLY A 21 0.46 -4.68 -16.56
C GLY A 21 1.43 -3.54 -16.33
N GLY A 22 0.99 -2.43 -15.74
CA GLY A 22 1.84 -1.28 -15.46
C GLY A 22 2.91 -1.57 -14.42
N SER A 23 3.93 -0.72 -14.38
CA SER A 23 5.04 -0.83 -13.46
C SER A 23 4.82 0.06 -12.24
N PHE A 24 4.67 -0.55 -11.07
CA PHE A 24 4.57 0.16 -9.79
C PHE A 24 4.88 -0.82 -8.66
N VAL A 25 5.05 -0.31 -7.45
CA VAL A 25 5.18 -1.15 -6.25
C VAL A 25 3.88 -1.05 -5.46
N LEU A 26 3.32 -2.19 -5.08
CA LEU A 26 2.22 -2.26 -4.13
C LEU A 26 2.86 -2.55 -2.76
N LEU A 27 2.97 -1.52 -1.94
CA LEU A 27 3.64 -1.61 -0.64
C LEU A 27 2.62 -1.91 0.44
N ASP A 28 2.63 -3.14 0.94
CA ASP A 28 1.74 -3.57 2.01
C ASP A 28 2.46 -3.36 3.34
N VAL A 29 1.89 -2.51 4.18
CA VAL A 29 2.52 -2.12 5.44
C VAL A 29 1.90 -2.79 6.67
N ARG A 30 1.14 -3.87 6.43
CA ARG A 30 0.56 -4.67 7.50
C ARG A 30 1.61 -5.58 8.13
N GLU A 31 1.31 -6.08 9.33
CA GLU A 31 2.16 -7.09 9.96
C GLU A 31 2.00 -8.43 9.22
N ALA A 32 3.04 -9.26 9.28
CA ALA A 32 3.07 -10.51 8.53
C ALA A 32 1.87 -11.43 8.82
N TRP A 33 1.43 -11.48 10.09
CA TRP A 33 0.31 -12.34 10.48
C TRP A 33 -1.01 -11.93 9.83
N GLU A 34 -1.15 -10.63 9.46
CA GLU A 34 -2.39 -10.15 8.83
C GLU A 34 -2.56 -10.71 7.42
N LEU A 35 -1.45 -11.02 6.74
CA LEU A 35 -1.50 -11.56 5.39
C LEU A 35 -2.11 -12.96 5.35
N ASP A 36 -2.07 -13.69 6.46
CA ASP A 36 -2.71 -15.00 6.55
C ASP A 36 -4.23 -14.92 6.43
N TYR A 37 -4.81 -13.76 6.74
CA TYR A 37 -6.27 -13.57 6.67
C TYR A 37 -6.74 -12.97 5.35
N ALA A 38 -5.94 -12.12 4.75
CA ALA A 38 -6.30 -11.47 3.49
C ALA A 38 -5.03 -11.01 2.79
N MET A 39 -4.93 -11.24 1.48
CA MET A 39 -3.75 -10.87 0.72
C MET A 39 -4.07 -10.73 -0.76
N ILE A 40 -3.54 -9.67 -1.37
CA ILE A 40 -3.54 -9.53 -2.84
C ILE A 40 -2.27 -10.20 -3.34
N VAL A 41 -2.42 -11.19 -4.22
CA VAL A 41 -1.28 -11.92 -4.79
C VAL A 41 -0.90 -11.26 -6.12
N ASP A 42 0.25 -10.60 -6.13
CA ASP A 42 0.75 -9.90 -7.32
C ASP A 42 2.27 -9.78 -7.21
N SER A 43 2.96 -9.87 -8.34
CA SER A 43 4.43 -9.82 -8.33
C SER A 43 4.99 -8.46 -7.90
N ARG A 44 4.17 -7.41 -7.94
CA ARG A 44 4.55 -6.05 -7.54
C ARG A 44 4.42 -5.80 -6.04
N LEU A 45 3.87 -6.79 -5.30
CA LEU A 45 3.68 -6.67 -3.86
C LEU A 45 5.03 -6.74 -3.12
N LYS A 46 5.23 -5.78 -2.22
CA LYS A 46 6.33 -5.79 -1.25
C LYS A 46 5.72 -5.57 0.13
N VAL A 47 6.09 -6.42 1.08
CA VAL A 47 5.53 -6.37 2.43
C VAL A 47 6.57 -5.80 3.38
N ILE A 48 6.28 -4.63 3.95
CA ILE A 48 7.15 -4.00 4.94
C ILE A 48 6.27 -3.48 6.06
N PRO A 49 6.17 -4.22 7.17
CA PRO A 49 5.30 -3.83 8.28
C PRO A 49 5.66 -2.46 8.86
N THR A 50 4.64 -1.75 9.35
CA THR A 50 4.88 -0.46 10.01
C THR A 50 5.83 -0.59 11.19
N SER A 51 5.81 -1.71 11.90
CA SER A 51 6.74 -1.95 13.00
C SER A 51 8.19 -1.93 12.53
N ARG A 52 8.46 -2.48 11.34
CA ARG A 52 9.80 -2.50 10.79
C ARG A 52 10.20 -1.11 10.28
N LEU A 53 9.26 -0.38 9.66
CA LEU A 53 9.51 1.00 9.24
C LEU A 53 9.81 1.90 10.44
N ALA A 54 9.10 1.71 11.54
CA ALA A 54 9.36 2.48 12.77
C ALA A 54 10.75 2.19 13.33
N GLN A 55 11.21 0.96 13.22
CA GLN A 55 12.50 0.53 13.76
C GLN A 55 13.67 0.94 12.86
N LEU A 56 13.55 0.71 11.57
CA LEU A 56 14.66 0.85 10.61
C LEU A 56 14.53 2.07 9.70
N ARG A 57 13.36 2.69 9.66
CA ARG A 57 13.04 3.84 8.80
C ARG A 57 13.36 3.51 7.34
N GLU A 58 14.03 4.40 6.62
CA GLU A 58 14.32 4.18 5.19
C GLU A 58 15.17 2.94 4.93
N LYS A 59 15.92 2.47 5.92
CA LYS A 59 16.71 1.24 5.77
C LYS A 59 15.84 -0.01 5.63
N ALA A 60 14.56 0.06 6.01
CA ALA A 60 13.63 -1.05 5.82
C ALA A 60 13.19 -1.19 4.37
N LEU A 61 13.36 -0.16 3.55
CA LEU A 61 12.82 -0.11 2.20
C LEU A 61 13.71 -0.91 1.23
N PRO A 62 13.11 -1.84 0.47
CA PRO A 62 13.89 -2.62 -0.51
C PRO A 62 14.31 -1.76 -1.69
N GLU A 63 15.21 -2.30 -2.49
CA GLU A 63 15.76 -1.59 -3.65
C GLU A 63 14.66 -1.06 -4.58
N GLU A 64 13.61 -1.85 -4.79
CA GLU A 64 12.50 -1.47 -5.68
C GLU A 64 11.77 -0.21 -5.23
N VAL A 65 11.86 0.14 -3.95
CA VAL A 65 11.20 1.31 -3.37
C VAL A 65 12.17 2.50 -3.26
N GLN A 66 13.44 2.31 -3.55
CA GLN A 66 14.44 3.38 -3.40
C GLN A 66 14.33 4.47 -4.47
N ASP A 67 13.71 4.18 -5.62
CA ASP A 67 13.48 5.20 -6.62
C ASP A 67 12.38 6.15 -6.13
N LYS A 68 12.77 7.34 -5.76
CA LYS A 68 11.85 8.32 -5.15
C LYS A 68 10.81 8.87 -6.11
N ASP A 69 11.00 8.68 -7.40
CA ASP A 69 10.03 9.12 -8.42
C ASP A 69 9.22 7.93 -8.96
N GLY A 70 9.54 6.72 -8.57
CA GLY A 70 8.79 5.53 -8.96
C GLY A 70 7.42 5.48 -8.30
N GLU A 71 6.44 4.94 -8.99
CA GLU A 71 5.08 4.86 -8.47
C GLU A 71 4.98 3.83 -7.34
N ILE A 72 4.46 4.26 -6.19
CA ILE A 72 4.24 3.41 -5.03
C ILE A 72 2.81 3.59 -4.55
N LEU A 73 2.10 2.47 -4.43
CA LEU A 73 0.75 2.45 -3.87
C LEU A 73 0.83 1.72 -2.54
N VAL A 74 0.44 2.39 -1.47
CA VAL A 74 0.58 1.88 -0.11
C VAL A 74 -0.77 1.34 0.37
N ILE A 75 -0.80 0.10 0.84
CA ILE A 75 -2.02 -0.54 1.30
C ILE A 75 -1.87 -1.10 2.70
N CYS A 76 -2.94 -1.03 3.48
CA CYS A 76 -3.04 -1.66 4.79
C CYS A 76 -4.42 -2.28 4.95
N HIS A 77 -4.89 -2.51 6.18
CA HIS A 77 -6.19 -3.13 6.39
C HIS A 77 -7.34 -2.22 5.93
N THR A 78 -7.40 -0.99 6.47
CA THR A 78 -8.54 -0.09 6.22
C THR A 78 -8.16 1.29 5.70
N GLY A 79 -6.86 1.58 5.55
CA GLY A 79 -6.39 2.83 4.99
C GLY A 79 -5.71 3.78 5.97
N VAL A 80 -5.70 3.49 7.26
CA VAL A 80 -5.12 4.38 8.27
C VAL A 80 -3.60 4.33 8.26
N ARG A 81 -3.03 3.14 8.42
CA ARG A 81 -1.56 2.97 8.41
C ARG A 81 -0.96 3.36 7.07
N SER A 82 -1.64 3.01 5.96
CA SER A 82 -1.15 3.34 4.63
C SER A 82 -1.11 4.85 4.39
N ALA A 83 -2.08 5.60 4.93
CA ALA A 83 -2.07 7.05 4.85
C ALA A 83 -0.89 7.63 5.62
N GLN A 84 -0.60 7.10 6.81
CA GLN A 84 0.53 7.53 7.61
C GLN A 84 1.87 7.27 6.91
N VAL A 85 2.03 6.10 6.31
CA VAL A 85 3.26 5.75 5.58
C VAL A 85 3.40 6.61 4.33
N THR A 86 2.28 6.84 3.61
CA THR A 86 2.30 7.72 2.43
C THR A 86 2.79 9.11 2.81
N HIS A 87 2.24 9.67 3.90
CA HIS A 87 2.68 10.98 4.39
C HIS A 87 4.17 10.97 4.72
N TRP A 88 4.63 9.95 5.44
CA TRP A 88 6.03 9.83 5.82
C TRP A 88 6.96 9.78 4.61
N LEU A 89 6.61 8.98 3.60
CA LEU A 89 7.41 8.88 2.38
C LEU A 89 7.49 10.25 1.66
N LEU A 90 6.36 10.94 1.57
CA LEU A 90 6.34 12.26 0.95
C LEU A 90 7.25 13.25 1.69
N THR A 91 7.32 13.19 3.03
CA THR A 91 8.21 14.05 3.80
C THR A 91 9.68 13.68 3.61
N ARG A 92 9.98 12.48 3.10
CA ARG A 92 11.35 12.01 2.88
C ARG A 92 11.80 12.13 1.42
N GLY A 93 10.99 12.77 0.58
CA GLY A 93 11.37 13.08 -0.79
C GLY A 93 10.80 12.17 -1.87
N TRP A 94 10.00 11.17 -1.49
CA TRP A 94 9.27 10.38 -2.48
C TRP A 94 8.18 11.24 -3.08
N THR A 95 8.02 11.19 -4.41
CA THR A 95 7.17 12.14 -5.15
C THR A 95 5.92 11.51 -5.77
N ASN A 96 5.86 10.18 -5.86
CA ASN A 96 4.80 9.50 -6.59
C ASN A 96 4.22 8.37 -5.75
N VAL A 97 3.61 8.75 -4.63
CA VAL A 97 3.08 7.82 -3.63
C VAL A 97 1.63 8.14 -3.36
N ALA A 98 0.79 7.11 -3.27
CA ALA A 98 -0.61 7.28 -2.88
C ALA A 98 -1.04 6.14 -1.97
N SER A 99 -1.97 6.44 -1.06
CA SER A 99 -2.57 5.45 -0.18
C SER A 99 -3.80 4.84 -0.85
N VAL A 100 -4.00 3.54 -0.70
CA VAL A 100 -5.21 2.87 -1.19
C VAL A 100 -6.32 3.09 -0.16
N ARG A 101 -7.28 3.93 -0.52
CA ARG A 101 -8.40 4.26 0.36
C ARG A 101 -9.25 3.02 0.61
N GLY A 102 -9.54 2.75 1.87
CA GLY A 102 -10.30 1.57 2.28
C GLY A 102 -9.48 0.31 2.45
N GLY A 103 -8.25 0.30 1.96
CA GLY A 103 -7.32 -0.81 2.15
C GLY A 103 -7.80 -2.13 1.57
N ILE A 104 -7.23 -3.22 2.08
CA ILE A 104 -7.61 -4.56 1.61
C ILE A 104 -9.04 -4.90 2.00
N ASP A 105 -9.56 -4.33 3.09
CA ASP A 105 -10.95 -4.51 3.48
C ASP A 105 -11.89 -3.99 2.40
N GLY A 106 -11.65 -2.80 1.90
CA GLY A 106 -12.42 -2.22 0.81
C GLY A 106 -12.25 -3.00 -0.50
N TYR A 107 -11.04 -3.46 -0.77
CA TYR A 107 -10.76 -4.27 -1.95
C TYR A 107 -11.55 -5.58 -1.93
N ALA A 108 -11.55 -6.26 -0.78
CA ALA A 108 -12.30 -7.52 -0.63
C ALA A 108 -13.80 -7.31 -0.82
N LYS A 109 -14.34 -6.22 -0.29
CA LYS A 109 -15.78 -5.95 -0.35
C LYS A 109 -16.25 -5.52 -1.74
N GLN A 110 -15.44 -4.76 -2.45
CA GLN A 110 -15.87 -4.10 -3.68
C GLN A 110 -15.30 -4.73 -4.95
N ILE A 111 -14.17 -5.42 -4.88
CA ILE A 111 -13.47 -5.93 -6.06
C ILE A 111 -13.43 -7.45 -6.06
N ASP A 112 -12.87 -8.07 -5.02
CA ASP A 112 -12.56 -9.50 -5.04
C ASP A 112 -12.57 -10.09 -3.63
N ALA A 113 -13.68 -10.73 -3.27
CA ALA A 113 -13.83 -11.33 -1.95
C ALA A 113 -12.84 -12.47 -1.69
N SER A 114 -12.25 -13.04 -2.76
CA SER A 114 -11.31 -14.15 -2.60
C SER A 114 -10.00 -13.76 -1.96
N VAL A 115 -9.68 -12.45 -1.89
CA VAL A 115 -8.47 -12.02 -1.18
C VAL A 115 -8.56 -12.26 0.33
N GLY A 116 -9.77 -12.47 0.86
CA GLY A 116 -10.00 -12.74 2.27
C GLY A 116 -10.51 -11.53 3.04
N LYS A 117 -10.71 -11.73 4.34
CA LYS A 117 -11.14 -10.64 5.23
C LYS A 117 -10.79 -10.95 6.68
N TYR A 118 -10.76 -9.90 7.48
CA TYR A 118 -10.53 -10.06 8.92
C TYR A 118 -10.94 -8.82 9.68
#